data_a05107999175d7a19e593dab64881ca5
#
_entry.id   a05107999175d7a19e593dab64881ca5
#
_cell.length_a   1.000
_cell.length_b   1.000
_cell.length_c   1.000
_cell.angle_alpha   90.00
_cell.angle_beta   90.00
_cell.angle_gamma   90.00
#
_symmetry.space_group_name_H-M   'P 1'
#
loop_
_entity.id
_entity.type
_entity.pdbx_description
1 polymer ?
#
loop_
_entity_poly.entity_id
_entity_poly.type
_entity_poly.pdbx_seq_one_letter_code
_entity_poly.pdbx_strand_id
1 'polypeptide(L)'
;MTENSIASRYQETCDRIAAACKKAGRSCDDVTLMVVTKFHPLSDVLELVRLGVRNFGENREQEARQKIHDLHHRDAEENILSGIPAEWSMIGQLQRNKCNSVARWASSVHSVDSARLVTGLSRGMQRALDEGERVEETLGVFLQVSLDGDTARGGAKEEEIFSLADYVDAVSYTHLTLPTILLV
;
A
#
# COMPACT_ATOMS: atom_id res chain seq x y z
N MET A 1 11.75 5.65 -28.00
CA MET A 1 11.17 6.02 -26.68
C MET A 1 11.89 7.27 -26.23
N THR A 2 11.19 8.31 -25.82
CA THR A 2 11.82 9.53 -25.28
C THR A 2 12.51 9.17 -23.97
N GLU A 3 13.75 9.61 -23.74
CA GLU A 3 14.57 9.30 -22.55
C GLU A 3 13.92 9.64 -21.20
N ASN A 4 12.76 10.27 -21.18
CA ASN A 4 12.04 10.72 -19.98
C ASN A 4 10.59 10.19 -19.89
N SER A 5 10.26 9.06 -20.51
CA SER A 5 8.93 8.43 -20.38
C SER A 5 8.77 7.69 -19.05
N ILE A 6 7.53 7.45 -18.62
CA ILE A 6 7.23 6.60 -17.45
C ILE A 6 7.86 5.21 -17.64
N ALA A 7 7.73 4.64 -18.83
CA ALA A 7 8.31 3.33 -19.17
C ALA A 7 9.84 3.31 -18.98
N SER A 8 10.55 4.34 -19.46
CA SER A 8 12.02 4.43 -19.32
C SER A 8 12.44 4.50 -17.85
N ARG A 9 11.79 5.38 -17.06
CA ARG A 9 12.09 5.55 -15.63
C ARG A 9 11.74 4.30 -14.81
N TYR A 10 10.65 3.63 -15.15
CA TYR A 10 10.26 2.37 -14.51
C TYR A 10 11.31 1.28 -14.79
N GLN A 11 11.72 1.11 -16.06
CA GLN A 11 12.74 0.14 -16.43
C GLN A 11 14.07 0.41 -15.73
N GLU A 12 14.53 1.66 -15.70
CA GLU A 12 15.76 2.05 -14.99
C GLU A 12 15.68 1.70 -13.49
N THR A 13 14.50 1.90 -12.87
CA THR A 13 14.30 1.53 -11.47
C THR A 13 14.39 0.01 -11.26
N CYS A 14 13.76 -0.77 -12.14
CA CYS A 14 13.85 -2.24 -12.11
C CYS A 14 15.30 -2.73 -12.28
N ASP A 15 16.05 -2.13 -13.20
CA ASP A 15 17.46 -2.47 -13.44
C ASP A 15 18.33 -2.17 -12.22
N ARG A 16 18.09 -1.06 -11.54
CA ARG A 16 18.78 -0.69 -10.29
C ARG A 16 18.47 -1.68 -9.16
N ILE A 17 17.21 -2.11 -9.02
CA ILE A 17 16.81 -3.14 -8.05
C ILE A 17 17.50 -4.46 -8.37
N ALA A 18 17.48 -4.90 -9.63
CA ALA A 18 18.14 -6.12 -10.06
C ALA A 18 19.65 -6.12 -9.79
N ALA A 19 20.31 -5.00 -10.08
CA ALA A 19 21.74 -4.83 -9.77
C ALA A 19 22.03 -4.87 -8.27
N ALA A 20 21.17 -4.27 -7.43
CA ALA A 20 21.29 -4.28 -5.99
C ALA A 20 21.08 -5.69 -5.41
N CYS A 21 20.06 -6.41 -5.88
CA CYS A 21 19.81 -7.81 -5.50
C CYS A 21 21.01 -8.69 -5.83
N LYS A 22 21.53 -8.59 -7.05
CA LYS A 22 22.73 -9.32 -7.48
C LYS A 22 23.93 -9.03 -6.58
N LYS A 23 24.16 -7.75 -6.23
CA LYS A 23 25.25 -7.35 -5.33
C LYS A 23 25.09 -7.91 -3.92
N ALA A 24 23.85 -8.00 -3.45
CA ALA A 24 23.50 -8.51 -2.12
C ALA A 24 23.38 -10.05 -2.06
N GLY A 25 23.49 -10.77 -3.20
CA GLY A 25 23.34 -12.23 -3.26
C GLY A 25 21.92 -12.72 -2.94
N ARG A 26 20.89 -11.90 -3.18
CA ARG A 26 19.48 -12.25 -2.92
C ARG A 26 18.66 -12.30 -4.20
N SER A 27 17.53 -13.02 -4.17
CA SER A 27 16.59 -13.03 -5.28
C SER A 27 15.89 -11.68 -5.45
N CYS A 28 15.61 -11.28 -6.70
CA CYS A 28 14.73 -10.15 -6.96
C CYS A 28 13.27 -10.43 -6.54
N ASP A 29 12.88 -11.70 -6.51
CA ASP A 29 11.53 -12.09 -6.08
C ASP A 29 11.28 -11.82 -4.58
N ASP A 30 12.36 -11.62 -3.80
CA ASP A 30 12.25 -11.20 -2.40
C ASP A 30 12.01 -9.68 -2.24
N VAL A 31 11.92 -8.94 -3.34
CA VAL A 31 11.76 -7.48 -3.33
C VAL A 31 10.52 -7.08 -4.11
N THR A 32 9.55 -6.50 -3.42
CA THR A 32 8.36 -5.95 -4.04
C THR A 32 8.54 -4.45 -4.31
N LEU A 33 8.45 -4.05 -5.58
CA LEU A 33 8.42 -2.64 -5.96
C LEU A 33 6.99 -2.11 -5.89
N MET A 34 6.75 -1.16 -5.01
CA MET A 34 5.51 -0.39 -4.95
C MET A 34 5.72 0.96 -5.62
N VAL A 35 4.90 1.26 -6.62
CA VAL A 35 4.97 2.55 -7.32
C VAL A 35 4.06 3.57 -6.66
N VAL A 36 4.64 4.68 -6.19
CA VAL A 36 3.89 5.75 -5.54
C VAL A 36 3.30 6.68 -6.59
N THR A 37 1.97 6.72 -6.67
CA THR A 37 1.21 7.46 -7.70
C THR A 37 0.43 8.66 -7.16
N LYS A 38 0.71 9.07 -5.90
CA LYS A 38 0.11 10.29 -5.34
C LYS A 38 0.35 11.50 -6.24
N PHE A 39 -0.69 12.31 -6.45
CA PHE A 39 -0.69 13.50 -7.31
C PHE A 39 -0.51 13.22 -8.81
N HIS A 40 -0.41 11.96 -9.23
CA HIS A 40 -0.35 11.58 -10.63
C HIS A 40 -1.74 11.24 -11.17
N PRO A 41 -2.03 11.57 -12.43
CA PRO A 41 -3.32 11.26 -13.05
C PRO A 41 -3.48 9.76 -13.30
N LEU A 42 -4.73 9.33 -13.50
CA LEU A 42 -5.04 7.95 -13.86
C LEU A 42 -4.29 7.46 -15.12
N SER A 43 -4.05 8.35 -16.10
CA SER A 43 -3.28 8.00 -17.31
C SER A 43 -1.91 7.39 -17.01
N ASP A 44 -1.23 7.91 -15.99
CA ASP A 44 0.08 7.41 -15.57
C ASP A 44 -0.04 6.03 -14.93
N VAL A 45 -1.09 5.81 -14.13
CA VAL A 45 -1.42 4.49 -13.54
C VAL A 45 -1.71 3.48 -14.65
N LEU A 46 -2.50 3.85 -15.66
CA LEU A 46 -2.82 2.97 -16.80
C LEU A 46 -1.57 2.59 -17.59
N GLU A 47 -0.63 3.53 -17.79
CA GLU A 47 0.65 3.23 -18.43
C GLU A 47 1.46 2.22 -17.60
N LEU A 48 1.55 2.42 -16.28
CA LEU A 48 2.23 1.51 -15.36
C LEU A 48 1.58 0.12 -15.34
N VAL A 49 0.24 0.04 -15.33
CA VAL A 49 -0.50 -1.23 -15.40
C VAL A 49 -0.15 -1.99 -16.69
N ARG A 50 -0.07 -1.31 -17.83
CA ARG A 50 0.34 -1.92 -19.13
C ARG A 50 1.80 -2.40 -19.10
N LEU A 51 2.66 -1.80 -18.27
CA LEU A 51 4.04 -2.26 -18.02
C LEU A 51 4.13 -3.41 -17.02
N GLY A 52 2.99 -3.91 -16.50
CA GLY A 52 2.93 -5.03 -15.56
C GLY A 52 2.97 -4.63 -14.09
N VAL A 53 2.96 -3.32 -13.75
CA VAL A 53 2.88 -2.89 -12.35
C VAL A 53 1.52 -3.28 -11.76
N ARG A 54 1.56 -3.84 -10.55
CA ARG A 54 0.36 -4.24 -9.79
C ARG A 54 0.33 -3.67 -8.38
N ASN A 55 1.45 -3.13 -7.86
CA ASN A 55 1.55 -2.59 -6.51
C ASN A 55 1.64 -1.07 -6.54
N PHE A 56 0.67 -0.38 -5.97
CA PHE A 56 0.54 1.07 -5.96
C PHE A 56 0.45 1.62 -4.54
N GLY A 57 1.10 2.78 -4.30
CA GLY A 57 1.05 3.48 -3.04
C GLY A 57 0.38 4.85 -3.15
N GLU A 58 -0.56 5.14 -2.26
CA GLU A 58 -1.30 6.41 -2.23
C GLU A 58 -1.25 7.06 -0.84
N ASN A 59 -1.22 8.40 -0.82
CA ASN A 59 -1.17 9.17 0.41
C ASN A 59 -2.55 9.70 0.86
N ARG A 60 -3.49 9.84 -0.07
CA ARG A 60 -4.79 10.47 0.16
C ARG A 60 -5.92 9.53 -0.18
N GLU A 61 -6.73 9.22 0.82
CA GLU A 61 -7.85 8.27 0.70
C GLU A 61 -8.79 8.62 -0.46
N GLN A 62 -9.19 9.89 -0.60
CA GLN A 62 -10.12 10.29 -1.65
C GLN A 62 -9.54 10.14 -3.05
N GLU A 63 -8.26 10.47 -3.22
CA GLU A 63 -7.54 10.33 -4.49
C GLU A 63 -7.40 8.85 -4.87
N ALA A 64 -6.99 8.00 -3.90
CA ALA A 64 -6.86 6.57 -4.08
C ALA A 64 -8.20 5.95 -4.51
N ARG A 65 -9.27 6.21 -3.75
CA ARG A 65 -10.60 5.65 -4.03
C ARG A 65 -11.10 6.00 -5.43
N GLN A 66 -10.90 7.25 -5.88
CA GLN A 66 -11.29 7.65 -7.22
C GLN A 66 -10.47 6.91 -8.29
N LYS A 67 -9.14 6.84 -8.14
CA LYS A 67 -8.28 6.13 -9.08
C LYS A 67 -8.63 4.64 -9.18
N ILE A 68 -8.89 3.99 -8.05
CA ILE A 68 -9.27 2.58 -7.99
C ILE A 68 -10.59 2.35 -8.72
N HIS A 69 -11.60 3.18 -8.42
CA HIS A 69 -12.88 3.12 -9.11
C HIS A 69 -12.72 3.27 -10.62
N ASP A 70 -11.99 4.28 -11.07
CA ASP A 70 -11.80 4.57 -12.48
C ASP A 70 -10.95 3.49 -13.18
N LEU A 71 -9.95 2.91 -12.47
CA LEU A 71 -9.18 1.77 -12.97
C LEU A 71 -10.07 0.54 -13.16
N HIS A 72 -10.93 0.21 -12.19
CA HIS A 72 -11.86 -0.92 -12.31
C HIS A 72 -12.85 -0.71 -13.46
N HIS A 73 -13.34 0.51 -13.65
CA HIS A 73 -14.23 0.82 -14.78
C HIS A 73 -13.51 0.58 -16.13
N ARG A 74 -12.27 1.04 -16.25
CA ARG A 74 -11.45 0.80 -17.43
C ARG A 74 -11.12 -0.68 -17.63
N ASP A 75 -10.84 -1.40 -16.57
CA ASP A 75 -10.56 -2.83 -16.65
C ASP A 75 -11.77 -3.63 -17.12
N ALA A 76 -12.97 -3.26 -16.67
CA ALA A 76 -14.22 -3.88 -17.12
C ALA A 76 -14.46 -3.70 -18.63
N GLU A 77 -14.00 -2.59 -19.22
CA GLU A 77 -14.12 -2.29 -20.64
C GLU A 77 -12.99 -2.91 -21.49
N GLU A 78 -11.75 -2.82 -21.01
CA GLU A 78 -10.54 -3.06 -21.81
C GLU A 78 -9.74 -4.30 -21.33
N ASN A 79 -10.09 -4.91 -20.17
CA ASN A 79 -9.36 -6.03 -19.54
C ASN A 79 -7.85 -5.75 -19.39
N ILE A 80 -7.52 -4.52 -18.97
CA ILE A 80 -6.13 -4.05 -18.87
C ILE A 80 -5.33 -4.73 -17.76
N LEU A 81 -6.01 -5.21 -16.71
CA LEU A 81 -5.40 -5.96 -15.61
C LEU A 81 -5.17 -7.43 -15.95
N SER A 82 -5.79 -7.94 -17.05
CA SER A 82 -5.66 -9.32 -17.52
C SER A 82 -5.93 -10.37 -16.41
N GLY A 83 -6.89 -10.10 -15.55
CA GLY A 83 -7.29 -10.97 -14.44
C GLY A 83 -6.36 -10.94 -13.22
N ILE A 84 -5.29 -10.12 -13.22
CA ILE A 84 -4.40 -9.94 -12.06
C ILE A 84 -4.72 -8.60 -11.40
N PRO A 85 -5.36 -8.58 -10.22
CA PRO A 85 -5.78 -7.34 -9.59
C PRO A 85 -4.60 -6.42 -9.22
N ALA A 86 -4.85 -5.13 -9.24
CA ALA A 86 -3.92 -4.15 -8.70
C ALA A 86 -4.09 -4.05 -7.18
N GLU A 87 -2.97 -4.08 -6.47
CA GLU A 87 -2.91 -3.91 -5.03
C GLU A 87 -2.62 -2.46 -4.68
N TRP A 88 -3.38 -1.91 -3.76
CA TRP A 88 -3.30 -0.52 -3.35
C TRP A 88 -2.96 -0.40 -1.87
N SER A 89 -1.92 0.34 -1.57
CA SER A 89 -1.47 0.57 -0.20
C SER A 89 -1.69 2.00 0.24
N MET A 90 -2.24 2.19 1.43
CA MET A 90 -2.28 3.50 2.07
C MET A 90 -0.93 3.76 2.75
N ILE A 91 -0.12 4.66 2.19
CA ILE A 91 1.22 4.96 2.69
C ILE A 91 1.31 6.35 3.37
N GLY A 92 0.29 7.19 3.20
CA GLY A 92 0.20 8.47 3.90
C GLY A 92 -0.31 8.32 5.33
N GLN A 93 -0.10 9.36 6.16
CA GLN A 93 -0.63 9.39 7.51
C GLN A 93 -2.16 9.23 7.50
N LEU A 94 -2.65 8.23 8.24
CA LEU A 94 -4.06 7.86 8.25
C LEU A 94 -4.78 8.53 9.43
N GLN A 95 -5.79 9.34 9.13
CA GLN A 95 -6.71 9.85 10.14
C GLN A 95 -7.73 8.77 10.53
N ARG A 96 -8.05 8.68 11.82
CA ARG A 96 -8.97 7.68 12.38
C ARG A 96 -10.35 7.64 11.69
N ASN A 97 -10.89 8.81 11.34
CA ASN A 97 -12.19 8.91 10.66
C ASN A 97 -12.16 8.37 9.21
N LYS A 98 -10.98 8.07 8.66
CA LYS A 98 -10.80 7.51 7.31
C LYS A 98 -10.58 5.99 7.32
N CYS A 99 -10.42 5.36 8.49
CA CYS A 99 -10.18 3.91 8.59
C CYS A 99 -11.25 3.08 7.88
N ASN A 100 -12.53 3.41 8.04
CA ASN A 100 -13.63 2.68 7.37
C ASN A 100 -13.54 2.78 5.85
N SER A 101 -13.17 3.93 5.31
CA SER A 101 -13.04 4.11 3.87
C SER A 101 -11.81 3.39 3.32
N VAL A 102 -10.67 3.49 4.01
CA VAL A 102 -9.41 2.83 3.62
C VAL A 102 -9.56 1.31 3.67
N ALA A 103 -10.21 0.75 4.67
CA ALA A 103 -10.43 -0.67 4.81
C ALA A 103 -11.21 -1.32 3.66
N ARG A 104 -11.93 -0.53 2.85
CA ARG A 104 -12.70 -1.02 1.70
C ARG A 104 -11.84 -1.34 0.48
N TRP A 105 -10.68 -0.69 0.36
CA TRP A 105 -9.88 -0.78 -0.86
C TRP A 105 -8.40 -1.11 -0.62
N ALA A 106 -7.85 -0.81 0.56
CA ALA A 106 -6.42 -1.01 0.79
C ALA A 106 -6.09 -2.50 1.01
N SER A 107 -5.06 -2.98 0.32
CA SER A 107 -4.42 -4.26 0.62
C SER A 107 -3.49 -4.14 1.83
N SER A 108 -2.90 -2.96 2.03
CA SER A 108 -2.09 -2.68 3.22
C SER A 108 -2.11 -1.20 3.65
N VAL A 109 -1.76 -0.96 4.92
CA VAL A 109 -1.61 0.38 5.51
C VAL A 109 -0.24 0.48 6.15
N HIS A 110 0.56 1.48 5.75
CA HIS A 110 1.98 1.62 6.15
C HIS A 110 2.21 2.64 7.26
N SER A 111 1.18 3.35 7.69
CA SER A 111 1.28 4.45 8.66
C SER A 111 0.59 4.16 9.99
N VAL A 112 0.62 2.89 10.41
CA VAL A 112 -0.05 2.50 11.65
C VAL A 112 0.88 2.74 12.84
N ASP A 113 0.49 3.65 13.72
CA ASP A 113 1.29 4.11 14.85
C ASP A 113 0.57 4.01 16.20
N SER A 114 -0.65 3.48 16.23
CA SER A 114 -1.43 3.43 17.47
C SER A 114 -2.50 2.33 17.46
N ALA A 115 -2.79 1.79 18.63
CA ALA A 115 -3.86 0.82 18.84
C ALA A 115 -5.25 1.36 18.40
N ARG A 116 -5.43 2.68 18.44
CA ARG A 116 -6.68 3.32 17.97
C ARG A 116 -6.86 3.19 16.46
N LEU A 117 -5.77 3.29 15.68
CA LEU A 117 -5.81 3.06 14.23
C LEU A 117 -6.06 1.59 13.92
N VAL A 118 -5.40 0.66 14.62
CA VAL A 118 -5.62 -0.79 14.48
C VAL A 118 -7.09 -1.13 14.72
N THR A 119 -7.67 -0.68 15.83
CA THR A 119 -9.10 -0.88 16.13
C THR A 119 -10.00 -0.27 15.06
N GLY A 120 -9.65 0.92 14.57
CA GLY A 120 -10.42 1.61 13.51
C GLY A 120 -10.41 0.83 12.19
N LEU A 121 -9.26 0.33 11.79
CA LEU A 121 -9.09 -0.49 10.59
C LEU A 121 -9.81 -1.83 10.71
N SER A 122 -9.66 -2.53 11.83
CA SER A 122 -10.37 -3.81 12.06
C SER A 122 -11.90 -3.66 11.99
N ARG A 123 -12.44 -2.61 12.60
CA ARG A 123 -13.88 -2.30 12.50
C ARG A 123 -14.30 -1.94 11.07
N GLY A 124 -13.42 -1.24 10.35
CA GLY A 124 -13.64 -0.90 8.94
C GLY A 124 -13.66 -2.16 8.07
N MET A 125 -12.74 -3.09 8.32
CA MET A 125 -12.67 -4.39 7.65
C MET A 125 -13.94 -5.21 7.88
N GLN A 126 -14.34 -5.38 9.16
CA GLN A 126 -15.58 -6.08 9.51
C GLN A 126 -16.77 -5.51 8.72
N ARG A 127 -16.93 -4.18 8.72
CA ARG A 127 -18.03 -3.53 7.99
C ARG A 127 -17.95 -3.76 6.49
N ALA A 128 -16.77 -3.64 5.88
CA ALA A 128 -16.59 -3.83 4.45
C ALA A 128 -16.93 -5.26 4.01
N LEU A 129 -16.60 -6.26 4.85
CA LEU A 129 -16.96 -7.66 4.64
C LEU A 129 -18.47 -7.88 4.80
N ASP A 130 -19.08 -7.35 5.86
CA ASP A 130 -20.53 -7.49 6.14
C ASP A 130 -21.38 -6.82 5.03
N GLU A 131 -20.87 -5.72 4.42
CA GLU A 131 -21.52 -5.00 3.31
C GLU A 131 -21.20 -5.62 1.93
N GLY A 132 -20.33 -6.63 1.86
CA GLY A 132 -19.94 -7.30 0.62
C GLY A 132 -19.08 -6.44 -0.31
N GLU A 133 -18.47 -5.37 0.22
CA GLU A 133 -17.60 -4.45 -0.54
C GLU A 133 -16.14 -4.93 -0.58
N ARG A 134 -15.83 -5.98 0.17
CA ARG A 134 -14.52 -6.61 0.22
C ARG A 134 -14.67 -8.12 0.34
N VAL A 135 -13.73 -8.85 -0.27
CA VAL A 135 -13.67 -10.33 -0.22
C VAL A 135 -12.51 -10.81 0.65
N GLU A 136 -11.37 -10.10 0.58
CA GLU A 136 -10.18 -10.44 1.37
C GLU A 136 -10.45 -10.18 2.87
N GLU A 137 -10.27 -11.22 3.67
CA GLU A 137 -10.55 -11.19 5.12
C GLU A 137 -9.46 -10.50 5.94
N THR A 138 -8.31 -10.20 5.34
CA THR A 138 -7.17 -9.61 6.04
C THR A 138 -6.71 -8.30 5.40
N LEU A 139 -6.21 -7.39 6.23
CA LEU A 139 -5.56 -6.15 5.85
C LEU A 139 -4.12 -6.17 6.36
N GLY A 140 -3.16 -6.02 5.45
CA GLY A 140 -1.75 -5.91 5.82
C GLY A 140 -1.47 -4.62 6.61
N VAL A 141 -0.74 -4.71 7.73
CA VAL A 141 -0.40 -3.57 8.57
C VAL A 141 1.10 -3.49 8.75
N PHE A 142 1.66 -2.31 8.45
CA PHE A 142 3.03 -1.96 8.77
C PHE A 142 3.03 -0.92 9.90
N LEU A 143 3.79 -1.20 10.96
CA LEU A 143 3.93 -0.29 12.08
C LEU A 143 4.93 0.81 11.73
N GLN A 144 4.52 2.05 11.88
CA GLN A 144 5.40 3.19 11.68
C GLN A 144 6.08 3.57 13.00
N VAL A 145 7.41 3.64 12.99
CA VAL A 145 8.24 4.02 14.14
C VAL A 145 8.71 5.47 13.98
N SER A 146 8.68 6.26 15.04
CA SER A 146 9.32 7.58 15.10
C SER A 146 10.77 7.41 15.55
N LEU A 147 11.72 7.58 14.62
CA LEU A 147 13.15 7.39 14.91
C LEU A 147 13.75 8.53 15.77
N ASP A 148 13.18 9.71 15.70
CA ASP A 148 13.61 10.89 16.47
C ASP A 148 12.75 11.12 17.74
N GLY A 149 11.76 10.24 17.98
CA GLY A 149 10.82 10.35 19.12
C GLY A 149 9.77 11.44 18.96
N ASP A 150 9.77 12.22 17.86
CA ASP A 150 8.73 13.21 17.56
C ASP A 150 7.50 12.56 16.93
N THR A 151 6.56 12.17 17.79
CA THR A 151 5.29 11.55 17.35
C THR A 151 4.32 12.56 16.72
N ALA A 152 4.60 13.87 16.74
CA ALA A 152 3.75 14.87 16.10
C ALA A 152 3.70 14.72 14.57
N ARG A 153 4.72 14.10 13.97
CA ARG A 153 4.81 13.78 12.54
C ARG A 153 4.31 12.37 12.19
N GLY A 154 3.75 11.65 13.17
CA GLY A 154 3.34 10.24 13.08
C GLY A 154 4.48 9.29 13.49
N GLY A 155 4.12 8.04 13.73
CA GLY A 155 4.98 7.00 14.22
C GLY A 155 4.87 6.79 15.74
N ALA A 156 4.85 5.52 16.13
CA ALA A 156 4.90 5.12 17.54
C ALA A 156 6.34 5.25 18.07
N LYS A 157 6.49 5.40 19.36
CA LYS A 157 7.80 5.35 20.00
C LYS A 157 8.34 3.92 19.94
N GLU A 158 9.67 3.78 19.89
CA GLU A 158 10.34 2.48 19.83
C GLU A 158 9.88 1.53 20.94
N GLU A 159 9.73 2.05 22.17
CA GLU A 159 9.28 1.30 23.35
C GLU A 159 7.86 0.76 23.26
N GLU A 160 7.01 1.34 22.38
CA GLU A 160 5.60 0.98 22.21
C GLU A 160 5.40 -0.08 21.09
N ILE A 161 6.41 -0.33 20.25
CA ILE A 161 6.27 -1.11 19.03
C ILE A 161 5.89 -2.57 19.31
N PHE A 162 6.51 -3.22 20.28
CA PHE A 162 6.20 -4.62 20.60
C PHE A 162 4.77 -4.78 21.12
N SER A 163 4.34 -3.89 22.01
CA SER A 163 2.96 -3.91 22.53
C SER A 163 1.94 -3.60 21.43
N LEU A 164 2.29 -2.74 20.47
CA LEU A 164 1.44 -2.46 19.32
C LEU A 164 1.39 -3.64 18.34
N ALA A 165 2.50 -4.35 18.13
CA ALA A 165 2.55 -5.57 17.33
C ALA A 165 1.67 -6.67 17.93
N ASP A 166 1.81 -6.94 19.22
CA ASP A 166 0.96 -7.88 19.96
C ASP A 166 -0.52 -7.52 19.83
N TYR A 167 -0.82 -6.21 19.85
CA TYR A 167 -2.20 -5.75 19.69
C TYR A 167 -2.73 -5.97 18.27
N VAL A 168 -1.91 -5.80 17.22
CA VAL A 168 -2.30 -6.11 15.83
C VAL A 168 -2.63 -7.58 15.67
N ASP A 169 -1.81 -8.47 16.23
CA ASP A 169 -2.02 -9.91 16.14
C ASP A 169 -3.23 -10.40 16.94
N ALA A 170 -3.57 -9.69 18.03
CA ALA A 170 -4.75 -10.01 18.86
C ALA A 170 -6.08 -9.54 18.26
N VAL A 171 -6.04 -8.61 17.30
CA VAL A 171 -7.24 -8.00 16.71
C VAL A 171 -7.59 -8.69 15.40
N SER A 172 -8.86 -9.06 15.21
CA SER A 172 -9.35 -9.69 13.98
C SER A 172 -9.19 -8.77 12.75
N TYR A 173 -9.01 -9.37 11.56
CA TYR A 173 -8.97 -8.72 10.26
C TYR A 173 -7.72 -7.86 9.96
N THR A 174 -6.80 -7.68 10.90
CA THR A 174 -5.50 -7.07 10.66
C THR A 174 -4.39 -8.11 10.79
N HIS A 175 -3.37 -8.00 9.96
CA HIS A 175 -2.24 -8.91 9.98
C HIS A 175 -0.94 -8.11 9.92
N LEU A 176 -0.03 -8.37 10.86
CA LEU A 176 1.27 -7.73 10.88
C LEU A 176 2.09 -8.21 9.68
N THR A 177 2.45 -7.27 8.81
CA THR A 177 3.33 -7.54 7.68
C THR A 177 4.75 -7.17 8.07
N LEU A 178 5.66 -8.14 8.01
CA LEU A 178 7.07 -7.89 8.25
C LEU A 178 7.66 -7.04 7.13
N PRO A 179 8.55 -6.09 7.45
CA PRO A 179 9.04 -5.14 6.47
C PRO A 179 9.82 -5.84 5.37
N THR A 180 9.31 -5.78 4.17
CA THR A 180 10.13 -5.79 2.98
C THR A 180 10.63 -4.36 2.80
N ILE A 181 11.92 -4.16 2.58
CA ILE A 181 12.53 -2.81 2.53
C ILE A 181 11.80 -1.98 1.47
N LEU A 182 11.11 -0.95 1.92
CA LEU A 182 10.53 0.07 1.04
C LEU A 182 11.66 1.02 0.65
N LEU A 183 12.10 0.97 -0.60
CA LEU A 183 12.92 2.03 -1.20
C LEU A 183 11.97 3.04 -1.86
N VAL A 184 11.93 4.23 -1.32
CA VAL A 184 11.26 5.40 -1.88
C VAL A 184 12.19 6.10 -2.85
#